data_5dd5c87b7701be9544bc996b919a4ba7
#
_entry.id   5dd5c87b7701be9544bc996b919a4ba7
#
_cell.length_a   1.000
_cell.length_b   1.000
_cell.length_c   1.000
_cell.angle_alpha   90.00
_cell.angle_beta   90.00
_cell.angle_gamma   90.00
#
_symmetry.space_group_name_H-M   'P 1'
#
loop_
_entity.id
_entity.type
_entity.pdbx_description
1 polymer ?
#
loop_
_entity_poly.entity_id
_entity_poly.type
_entity_poly.pdbx_seq_one_letter_code
_entity_poly.pdbx_strand_id
1 'polypeptide(L)'
;MLPKQWSDISLEQFIEISDIEKSLGSSHYNAEIISILTDISIDEVDDLDIDDLSELVAQFKWSNTQPSKQYKHELLGMKIKPLSKLCLYEYIDLDYYFNDNYLTNLDKICAILYRQSKVNEWGEVVLETYDYDIHLRADKFLDIPITEVYGIVNEFLKFRENFLEVYKNLFGEAEDELTAEDKAAMDPDEIKEVEKEVKNNKWSWEHMIYGLTNGDITKSEAVGSLPLTYVFNMLGMKKELDI
;
A
#
# COMPACT_ATOMS: atom_id res chain seq x y z
N MET A 1 19.54 -10.88 -20.10
CA MET A 1 18.57 -11.77 -20.82
C MET A 1 17.22 -11.08 -20.74
N LEU A 2 16.50 -10.93 -21.84
CA LEU A 2 15.20 -10.23 -21.82
C LEU A 2 14.17 -11.00 -20.98
N PRO A 3 13.40 -10.32 -20.12
CA PRO A 3 12.35 -10.94 -19.32
C PRO A 3 11.22 -11.46 -20.23
N LYS A 4 10.62 -12.60 -19.85
CA LYS A 4 9.56 -13.26 -20.63
C LYS A 4 8.23 -13.35 -19.89
N GLN A 5 8.22 -13.05 -18.62
CA GLN A 5 7.07 -13.17 -17.73
C GLN A 5 7.33 -12.41 -16.44
N TRP A 6 6.28 -12.21 -15.66
CA TRP A 6 6.36 -11.48 -14.38
C TRP A 6 7.35 -12.06 -13.36
N SER A 7 7.63 -13.35 -13.36
CA SER A 7 8.62 -13.93 -12.45
C SER A 7 10.07 -13.52 -12.75
N ASP A 8 10.31 -12.93 -13.90
CA ASP A 8 11.63 -12.48 -14.34
C ASP A 8 11.85 -10.99 -13.98
N ILE A 9 10.84 -10.33 -13.38
CA ILE A 9 10.79 -8.92 -13.04
C ILE A 9 10.98 -8.75 -11.54
N SER A 10 11.88 -7.86 -11.13
CA SER A 10 12.05 -7.46 -9.74
C SER A 10 10.89 -6.56 -9.27
N LEU A 11 10.74 -6.44 -7.96
CA LEU A 11 9.79 -5.50 -7.37
C LEU A 11 10.11 -4.05 -7.76
N GLU A 12 11.39 -3.67 -7.83
CA GLU A 12 11.84 -2.35 -8.28
C GLU A 12 11.33 -2.04 -9.68
N GLN A 13 11.62 -2.90 -10.66
CA GLN A 13 11.16 -2.75 -12.03
C GLN A 13 9.62 -2.66 -12.13
N PHE A 14 8.91 -3.45 -11.30
CA PHE A 14 7.44 -3.38 -11.25
C PHE A 14 6.94 -2.04 -10.72
N ILE A 15 7.57 -1.49 -9.68
CA ILE A 15 7.27 -0.17 -9.11
C ILE A 15 7.50 0.91 -10.18
N GLU A 16 8.65 0.90 -10.86
CA GLU A 16 8.96 1.85 -11.93
C GLU A 16 7.92 1.78 -13.07
N ILE A 17 7.57 0.58 -13.54
CA ILE A 17 6.53 0.40 -14.57
C ILE A 17 5.17 0.93 -14.09
N SER A 18 4.86 0.75 -12.80
CA SER A 18 3.58 1.18 -12.22
C SER A 18 3.49 2.69 -12.03
N ASP A 19 4.63 3.37 -11.96
CA ASP A 19 4.74 4.83 -11.81
C ASP A 19 4.67 5.57 -13.16
N ILE A 20 4.82 4.86 -14.29
CA ILE A 20 4.73 5.48 -15.61
C ILE A 20 3.36 6.12 -15.81
N GLU A 21 3.34 7.42 -16.09
CA GLU A 21 2.09 8.13 -16.39
C GLU A 21 1.44 7.63 -17.69
N LYS A 22 0.27 7.05 -17.55
CA LYS A 22 -0.55 6.57 -18.70
C LYS A 22 -1.06 7.67 -19.61
N SER A 23 -0.93 8.94 -19.20
CA SER A 23 -1.26 10.12 -20.00
C SER A 23 -0.23 10.40 -21.10
N LEU A 24 0.98 9.88 -20.97
CA LEU A 24 2.00 9.89 -22.02
C LEU A 24 1.48 9.06 -23.20
N GLY A 25 1.58 9.56 -24.42
CA GLY A 25 1.11 8.85 -25.63
C GLY A 25 1.67 7.42 -25.69
N SER A 26 0.95 6.48 -26.30
CA SER A 26 1.27 5.05 -26.29
C SER A 26 2.71 4.71 -26.74
N SER A 27 3.32 5.53 -27.59
CA SER A 27 4.71 5.35 -28.04
C SER A 27 5.70 5.57 -26.90
N HIS A 28 5.57 6.69 -26.17
CA HIS A 28 6.46 7.03 -25.07
C HIS A 28 6.30 6.04 -23.90
N TYR A 29 5.06 5.68 -23.58
CA TYR A 29 4.77 4.65 -22.57
C TYR A 29 5.48 3.31 -22.88
N ASN A 30 5.45 2.87 -24.14
CA ASN A 30 6.14 1.64 -24.53
C ASN A 30 7.67 1.79 -24.47
N ALA A 31 8.21 2.96 -24.82
CA ALA A 31 9.64 3.22 -24.74
C ALA A 31 10.15 3.17 -23.29
N GLU A 32 9.40 3.73 -22.34
CA GLU A 32 9.74 3.65 -20.92
C GLU A 32 9.71 2.20 -20.41
N ILE A 33 8.67 1.43 -20.73
CA ILE A 33 8.61 0.01 -20.35
C ILE A 33 9.80 -0.76 -20.92
N ILE A 34 10.13 -0.55 -22.18
CA ILE A 34 11.27 -1.23 -22.81
C ILE A 34 12.56 -0.83 -22.10
N SER A 35 12.76 0.45 -21.82
CA SER A 35 13.93 0.95 -21.10
C SER A 35 14.09 0.25 -19.73
N ILE A 36 13.05 0.21 -18.91
CA ILE A 36 13.07 -0.45 -17.61
C ILE A 36 13.35 -1.96 -17.73
N LEU A 37 12.76 -2.63 -18.72
CA LEU A 37 12.87 -4.09 -18.88
C LEU A 37 14.16 -4.55 -19.56
N THR A 38 14.86 -3.66 -20.25
CA THR A 38 16.06 -4.02 -21.05
C THR A 38 17.33 -3.36 -20.54
N ASP A 39 17.22 -2.39 -19.63
CA ASP A 39 18.34 -1.53 -19.18
C ASP A 39 19.00 -0.74 -20.34
N ILE A 40 18.19 -0.44 -21.39
CA ILE A 40 18.57 0.42 -22.51
C ILE A 40 17.98 1.80 -22.24
N SER A 41 18.73 2.88 -22.49
CA SER A 41 18.21 4.24 -22.29
C SER A 41 17.03 4.55 -23.22
N ILE A 42 16.16 5.46 -22.79
CA ILE A 42 14.99 5.89 -23.60
C ILE A 42 15.46 6.45 -24.95
N ASP A 43 16.54 7.24 -24.97
CA ASP A 43 17.11 7.78 -26.21
C ASP A 43 17.54 6.66 -27.19
N GLU A 44 18.16 5.57 -26.68
CA GLU A 44 18.52 4.42 -27.49
C GLU A 44 17.29 3.65 -28.00
N VAL A 45 16.22 3.59 -27.20
CA VAL A 45 14.93 2.99 -27.63
C VAL A 45 14.28 3.81 -28.72
N ASP A 46 14.32 5.15 -28.61
CA ASP A 46 13.75 6.07 -29.61
C ASP A 46 14.55 6.04 -30.93
N ASP A 47 15.83 5.70 -30.90
CA ASP A 47 16.69 5.54 -32.07
C ASP A 47 16.53 4.17 -32.78
N LEU A 48 15.76 3.23 -32.20
CA LEU A 48 15.47 1.94 -32.85
C LEU A 48 14.62 2.12 -34.11
N ASP A 49 14.87 1.29 -35.11
CA ASP A 49 13.98 1.25 -36.25
C ASP A 49 12.58 0.64 -35.88
N ILE A 50 11.59 0.89 -36.72
CA ILE A 50 10.19 0.49 -36.44
C ILE A 50 10.05 -1.03 -36.35
N ASP A 51 10.84 -1.80 -37.06
CA ASP A 51 10.75 -3.26 -37.09
C ASP A 51 11.32 -3.82 -35.77
N ASP A 52 12.49 -3.35 -35.34
CA ASP A 52 13.12 -3.72 -34.06
C ASP A 52 12.27 -3.34 -32.85
N LEU A 53 11.72 -2.11 -32.85
CA LEU A 53 10.81 -1.64 -31.79
C LEU A 53 9.54 -2.50 -31.74
N SER A 54 8.95 -2.84 -32.89
CA SER A 54 7.76 -3.68 -32.98
C SER A 54 8.02 -5.08 -32.46
N GLU A 55 9.21 -5.64 -32.71
CA GLU A 55 9.60 -6.95 -32.20
C GLU A 55 9.75 -6.92 -30.67
N LEU A 56 10.38 -5.89 -30.10
CA LEU A 56 10.49 -5.71 -28.65
C LEU A 56 9.12 -5.56 -27.96
N VAL A 57 8.27 -4.68 -28.48
CA VAL A 57 6.89 -4.52 -27.98
C VAL A 57 6.13 -5.84 -28.00
N ALA A 58 6.30 -6.64 -29.08
CA ALA A 58 5.66 -7.94 -29.17
C ALA A 58 6.15 -8.94 -28.11
N GLN A 59 7.44 -8.87 -27.74
CA GLN A 59 8.00 -9.74 -26.69
C GLN A 59 7.48 -9.40 -25.30
N PHE A 60 7.10 -8.15 -25.04
CA PHE A 60 6.62 -7.68 -23.73
C PHE A 60 5.09 -7.65 -23.59
N LYS A 61 4.33 -8.24 -24.51
CA LYS A 61 2.84 -8.32 -24.43
C LYS A 61 2.32 -8.93 -23.12
N TRP A 62 3.09 -9.78 -22.45
CA TRP A 62 2.75 -10.37 -21.17
C TRP A 62 2.62 -9.31 -20.07
N SER A 63 3.30 -8.15 -20.17
CA SER A 63 3.22 -7.05 -19.20
C SER A 63 1.83 -6.38 -19.16
N ASN A 64 1.00 -6.57 -20.18
CA ASN A 64 -0.40 -6.12 -20.17
C ASN A 64 -1.33 -6.96 -19.28
N THR A 65 -0.81 -8.03 -18.66
CA THR A 65 -1.53 -8.84 -17.69
C THR A 65 -1.09 -8.48 -16.27
N GLN A 66 -1.84 -8.87 -15.25
CA GLN A 66 -1.43 -8.72 -13.87
C GLN A 66 -0.50 -9.86 -13.44
N PRO A 67 0.46 -9.62 -12.51
CA PRO A 67 1.23 -10.69 -11.88
C PRO A 67 0.32 -11.69 -11.16
N SER A 68 0.88 -12.88 -10.85
CA SER A 68 0.17 -13.91 -10.08
C SER A 68 -0.26 -13.37 -8.70
N LYS A 69 -1.51 -13.66 -8.31
CA LYS A 69 -2.07 -13.27 -7.00
C LYS A 69 -1.55 -14.16 -5.86
N GLN A 70 -0.31 -14.62 -5.95
CA GLN A 70 0.36 -15.41 -4.92
C GLN A 70 1.41 -14.56 -4.19
N TYR A 71 1.79 -14.99 -3.01
CA TYR A 71 2.90 -14.43 -2.26
C TYR A 71 3.55 -15.50 -1.39
N LYS A 72 4.80 -15.29 -1.00
CA LYS A 72 5.52 -16.18 -0.08
C LYS A 72 5.30 -15.76 1.37
N HIS A 73 5.10 -16.75 2.25
CA HIS A 73 4.96 -16.50 3.69
C HIS A 73 6.30 -16.20 4.38
N GLU A 74 7.40 -16.52 3.73
CA GLU A 74 8.76 -16.23 4.22
C GLU A 74 9.63 -15.72 3.07
N LEU A 75 10.26 -14.57 3.27
CA LEU A 75 11.17 -13.91 2.33
C LEU A 75 12.36 -13.32 3.10
N LEU A 76 13.57 -13.49 2.57
CA LEU A 76 14.79 -12.93 3.16
C LEU A 76 14.99 -13.33 4.64
N GLY A 77 14.52 -14.51 5.04
CA GLY A 77 14.52 -14.95 6.44
C GLY A 77 13.51 -14.23 7.35
N MET A 78 12.68 -13.38 6.79
CA MET A 78 11.57 -12.70 7.47
C MET A 78 10.25 -13.43 7.21
N LYS A 79 9.37 -13.47 8.21
CA LYS A 79 8.03 -14.06 8.09
C LYS A 79 6.97 -12.98 7.96
N ILE A 80 5.97 -13.27 7.14
CA ILE A 80 4.82 -12.37 7.02
C ILE A 80 3.99 -12.39 8.30
N LYS A 81 3.63 -11.21 8.79
CA LYS A 81 2.73 -11.05 9.92
C LYS A 81 1.29 -11.32 9.49
N PRO A 82 0.54 -12.17 10.20
CA PRO A 82 -0.89 -12.34 9.93
C PRO A 82 -1.64 -11.02 10.08
N LEU A 83 -2.46 -10.64 9.10
CA LEU A 83 -3.23 -9.39 9.11
C LEU A 83 -4.14 -9.26 10.33
N SER A 84 -4.66 -10.37 10.84
CA SER A 84 -5.46 -10.40 12.09
C SER A 84 -4.67 -10.05 13.35
N LYS A 85 -3.33 -9.97 13.26
CA LYS A 85 -2.43 -9.63 14.37
C LYS A 85 -1.78 -8.26 14.21
N LEU A 86 -2.22 -7.45 13.26
CA LEU A 86 -1.74 -6.08 13.10
C LEU A 86 -1.98 -5.27 14.36
N CYS A 87 -1.05 -4.40 14.73
CA CYS A 87 -1.28 -3.32 15.67
C CYS A 87 -1.88 -2.10 14.94
N LEU A 88 -2.34 -1.12 15.70
CA LEU A 88 -2.98 0.07 15.14
C LEU A 88 -2.03 0.82 14.19
N TYR A 89 -0.78 1.06 14.58
CA TYR A 89 0.16 1.79 13.73
C TYR A 89 0.51 1.04 12.44
N GLU A 90 0.68 -0.29 12.48
CA GLU A 90 0.91 -1.07 11.27
C GLU A 90 -0.27 -0.94 10.28
N TYR A 91 -1.49 -0.91 10.79
CA TYR A 91 -2.66 -0.73 9.95
C TYR A 91 -2.75 0.69 9.37
N ILE A 92 -2.45 1.72 10.16
CA ILE A 92 -2.41 3.11 9.70
C ILE A 92 -1.40 3.28 8.57
N ASP A 93 -0.18 2.78 8.74
CA ASP A 93 0.85 2.87 7.71
C ASP A 93 0.49 2.07 6.45
N LEU A 94 -0.10 0.88 6.62
CA LEU A 94 -0.63 0.12 5.48
C LEU A 94 -1.73 0.88 4.75
N ASP A 95 -2.71 1.44 5.48
CA ASP A 95 -3.81 2.21 4.91
C ASP A 95 -3.29 3.44 4.16
N TYR A 96 -2.29 4.13 4.71
CA TYR A 96 -1.62 5.26 4.05
C TYR A 96 -1.01 4.86 2.71
N TYR A 97 -0.16 3.82 2.66
CA TYR A 97 0.50 3.39 1.42
C TYR A 97 -0.47 2.76 0.41
N PHE A 98 -1.57 2.17 0.86
CA PHE A 98 -2.61 1.67 -0.03
C PHE A 98 -3.45 2.79 -0.65
N ASN A 99 -3.76 3.85 0.11
CA ASN A 99 -4.57 4.97 -0.38
C ASN A 99 -3.77 5.93 -1.28
N ASP A 100 -2.45 6.04 -1.08
CA ASP A 100 -1.58 6.84 -1.94
C ASP A 100 -1.47 6.18 -3.33
N ASN A 101 -0.71 5.13 -3.45
CA ASN A 101 -0.65 4.24 -4.62
C ASN A 101 0.00 2.92 -4.21
N TYR A 102 -0.79 1.88 -3.97
CA TYR A 102 -0.27 0.61 -3.49
C TYR A 102 0.72 -0.06 -4.46
N LEU A 103 0.62 0.19 -5.76
CA LEU A 103 1.52 -0.41 -6.75
C LEU A 103 2.94 0.16 -6.64
N THR A 104 3.06 1.46 -6.42
CA THR A 104 4.35 2.15 -6.27
C THR A 104 4.89 2.12 -4.83
N ASN A 105 4.10 1.63 -3.87
CA ASN A 105 4.48 1.51 -2.47
C ASN A 105 4.56 0.04 -1.99
N LEU A 106 4.64 -0.93 -2.92
CA LEU A 106 4.59 -2.35 -2.57
C LEU A 106 5.81 -2.81 -1.76
N ASP A 107 6.97 -2.21 -1.94
CA ASP A 107 8.17 -2.36 -1.14
C ASP A 107 7.94 -2.00 0.33
N LYS A 108 7.29 -0.86 0.60
CA LYS A 108 6.95 -0.37 1.93
C LYS A 108 5.87 -1.23 2.58
N ILE A 109 4.88 -1.67 1.80
CA ILE A 109 3.86 -2.64 2.25
C ILE A 109 4.52 -3.95 2.68
N CYS A 110 5.48 -4.47 1.90
CA CYS A 110 6.28 -5.63 2.30
C CYS A 110 7.08 -5.36 3.58
N ALA A 111 7.71 -4.18 3.68
CA ALA A 111 8.48 -3.80 4.85
C ALA A 111 7.64 -3.71 6.13
N ILE A 112 6.35 -3.36 6.04
CA ILE A 112 5.43 -3.37 7.18
C ILE A 112 5.05 -4.81 7.54
N LEU A 113 4.81 -5.68 6.58
CA LEU A 113 4.25 -7.00 6.84
C LEU A 113 5.30 -8.07 7.15
N TYR A 114 6.48 -8.03 6.52
CA TYR A 114 7.53 -9.02 6.79
C TYR A 114 8.40 -8.58 7.96
N ARG A 115 8.59 -9.48 8.92
CA ARG A 115 9.35 -9.25 10.16
C ARG A 115 10.37 -10.35 10.41
N GLN A 116 11.50 -9.97 10.93
CA GLN A 116 12.43 -10.92 11.54
C GLN A 116 11.73 -11.64 12.69
N SER A 117 12.07 -12.89 12.89
CA SER A 117 11.61 -13.65 14.04
C SER A 117 12.74 -13.80 15.06
N LYS A 118 12.40 -13.71 16.33
CA LYS A 118 13.31 -13.93 17.45
C LYS A 118 12.71 -14.94 18.43
N VAL A 119 13.56 -15.59 19.19
CA VAL A 119 13.11 -16.46 20.29
C VAL A 119 12.98 -15.61 21.55
N ASN A 120 11.79 -15.60 22.17
CA ASN A 120 11.55 -14.90 23.41
C ASN A 120 12.11 -15.66 24.63
N GLU A 121 11.98 -15.08 25.83
CA GLU A 121 12.48 -15.65 27.08
C GLU A 121 11.87 -17.02 27.44
N TRP A 122 10.70 -17.35 26.85
CA TRP A 122 10.00 -18.62 27.06
C TRP A 122 10.30 -19.66 25.96
N GLY A 123 11.23 -19.36 25.03
CA GLY A 123 11.59 -20.26 23.93
C GLY A 123 10.61 -20.23 22.74
N GLU A 124 9.67 -19.29 22.71
CA GLU A 124 8.71 -19.16 21.61
C GLU A 124 9.26 -18.29 20.49
N VAL A 125 8.97 -18.64 19.25
CA VAL A 125 9.31 -17.83 18.08
C VAL A 125 8.28 -16.73 17.93
N VAL A 126 8.70 -15.49 18.14
CA VAL A 126 7.87 -14.29 18.01
C VAL A 126 8.44 -13.38 16.92
N LEU A 127 7.58 -12.62 16.26
CA LEU A 127 8.01 -11.59 15.32
C LEU A 127 8.52 -10.37 16.08
N GLU A 128 9.49 -9.67 15.52
CA GLU A 128 9.96 -8.40 16.06
C GLU A 128 8.83 -7.38 16.11
N THR A 129 8.92 -6.49 17.10
CA THR A 129 7.99 -5.36 17.25
C THR A 129 8.11 -4.40 16.07
N TYR A 130 7.06 -3.65 15.82
CA TYR A 130 7.05 -2.61 14.80
C TYR A 130 7.95 -1.44 15.25
N ASP A 131 8.88 -1.04 14.39
CA ASP A 131 9.94 -0.06 14.71
C ASP A 131 9.88 1.21 13.84
N TYR A 132 8.90 1.34 12.96
CA TYR A 132 8.72 2.46 12.01
C TYR A 132 9.86 2.66 11.00
N ASP A 133 10.91 1.85 11.04
CA ASP A 133 12.03 1.93 10.09
C ASP A 133 11.70 1.22 8.77
N ILE A 134 10.61 1.70 8.14
CA ILE A 134 10.03 1.09 6.94
C ILE A 134 10.99 1.21 5.76
N HIS A 135 11.59 2.39 5.57
CA HIS A 135 12.38 2.68 4.37
C HIS A 135 13.63 1.78 4.27
N LEU A 136 14.41 1.67 5.34
CA LEU A 136 15.59 0.78 5.36
C LEU A 136 15.23 -0.70 5.16
N ARG A 137 14.00 -1.07 5.46
CA ARG A 137 13.51 -2.43 5.27
C ARG A 137 12.95 -2.63 3.87
N ALA A 138 12.31 -1.60 3.30
CA ALA A 138 11.73 -1.60 1.96
C ALA A 138 12.78 -1.90 0.89
N ASP A 139 13.95 -1.26 0.97
CA ASP A 139 15.05 -1.46 0.02
C ASP A 139 15.46 -2.92 -0.13
N LYS A 140 15.30 -3.73 0.92
CA LYS A 140 15.64 -5.16 0.87
C LYS A 140 14.72 -5.99 -0.02
N PHE A 141 13.53 -5.48 -0.33
CA PHE A 141 12.54 -6.18 -1.16
C PHE A 141 12.65 -5.84 -2.64
N LEU A 142 13.37 -4.79 -3.02
CA LEU A 142 13.45 -4.30 -4.40
C LEU A 142 13.91 -5.36 -5.40
N ASP A 143 14.86 -6.21 -5.01
CA ASP A 143 15.38 -7.29 -5.85
C ASP A 143 14.51 -8.57 -5.89
N ILE A 144 13.43 -8.63 -5.09
CA ILE A 144 12.55 -9.82 -5.02
C ILE A 144 11.68 -9.89 -6.28
N PRO A 145 11.51 -11.07 -6.91
CA PRO A 145 10.57 -11.24 -8.01
C PRO A 145 9.15 -10.80 -7.61
N ILE A 146 8.53 -9.95 -8.42
CA ILE A 146 7.18 -9.41 -8.13
C ILE A 146 6.15 -10.50 -7.83
N THR A 147 6.26 -11.66 -8.47
CA THR A 147 5.35 -12.80 -8.25
C THR A 147 5.43 -13.41 -6.86
N GLU A 148 6.45 -13.07 -6.08
CA GLU A 148 6.60 -13.55 -4.71
C GLU A 148 5.88 -12.68 -3.67
N VAL A 149 5.47 -11.45 -4.05
CA VAL A 149 4.87 -10.46 -3.14
C VAL A 149 3.53 -9.91 -3.62
N TYR A 150 3.24 -9.89 -4.92
CA TYR A 150 2.07 -9.21 -5.48
C TYR A 150 0.74 -9.64 -4.86
N GLY A 151 0.60 -10.89 -4.49
CA GLY A 151 -0.63 -11.42 -3.87
C GLY A 151 -1.00 -10.79 -2.53
N ILE A 152 -0.04 -10.16 -1.84
CA ILE A 152 -0.26 -9.45 -0.55
C ILE A 152 -1.31 -8.34 -0.72
N VAL A 153 -1.31 -7.65 -1.87
CA VAL A 153 -2.28 -6.60 -2.19
C VAL A 153 -3.71 -7.11 -2.05
N ASN A 154 -3.99 -8.26 -2.67
CA ASN A 154 -5.35 -8.83 -2.64
C ASN A 154 -5.75 -9.29 -1.23
N GLU A 155 -4.80 -9.83 -0.46
CA GLU A 155 -5.06 -10.26 0.92
C GLU A 155 -5.36 -9.06 1.82
N PHE A 156 -4.59 -7.97 1.69
CA PHE A 156 -4.85 -6.77 2.48
C PHE A 156 -6.15 -6.09 2.07
N LEU A 157 -6.45 -5.97 0.78
CA LEU A 157 -7.71 -5.38 0.32
C LEU A 157 -8.93 -6.14 0.87
N LYS A 158 -8.92 -7.47 0.82
CA LYS A 158 -9.98 -8.29 1.43
C LYS A 158 -10.07 -8.10 2.94
N PHE A 159 -8.91 -8.06 3.61
CA PHE A 159 -8.87 -7.83 5.05
C PHE A 159 -9.46 -6.45 5.39
N ARG A 160 -9.05 -5.40 4.67
CA ARG A 160 -9.52 -4.03 4.84
C ARG A 160 -11.04 -3.93 4.63
N GLU A 161 -11.56 -4.50 3.54
CA GLU A 161 -13.00 -4.50 3.24
C GLU A 161 -13.79 -5.18 4.36
N ASN A 162 -13.39 -6.36 4.79
CA ASN A 162 -14.03 -7.07 5.90
C ASN A 162 -13.92 -6.29 7.22
N PHE A 163 -12.77 -5.68 7.48
CA PHE A 163 -12.54 -4.89 8.69
C PHE A 163 -13.45 -3.65 8.73
N LEU A 164 -13.53 -2.91 7.62
CA LEU A 164 -14.41 -1.74 7.51
C LEU A 164 -15.89 -2.12 7.65
N GLU A 165 -16.33 -3.25 7.08
CA GLU A 165 -17.71 -3.72 7.23
C GLU A 165 -18.03 -4.09 8.69
N VAL A 166 -17.11 -4.78 9.40
CA VAL A 166 -17.29 -5.12 10.82
C VAL A 166 -17.43 -3.87 11.70
N TYR A 167 -16.66 -2.84 11.40
CA TYR A 167 -16.60 -1.61 12.19
C TYR A 167 -17.28 -0.40 11.52
N LYS A 168 -18.16 -0.64 10.54
CA LYS A 168 -18.84 0.43 9.78
C LYS A 168 -19.52 1.50 10.64
N ASN A 169 -19.98 1.12 11.81
CA ASN A 169 -20.60 2.07 12.74
C ASN A 169 -19.59 3.07 13.34
N LEU A 170 -18.30 2.82 13.25
CA LEU A 170 -17.24 3.72 13.73
C LEU A 170 -16.75 4.67 12.63
N PHE A 171 -16.72 4.18 11.41
CA PHE A 171 -16.45 4.99 10.23
C PHE A 171 -17.78 5.61 9.82
N GLY A 172 -17.87 6.93 9.70
CA GLY A 172 -19.05 7.57 9.09
C GLY A 172 -19.29 7.01 7.67
N GLU A 173 -20.44 7.30 7.07
CA GLU A 173 -20.60 7.05 5.63
C GLU A 173 -19.46 7.77 4.91
N ALA A 174 -18.67 7.05 4.13
CA ALA A 174 -17.61 7.66 3.35
C ALA A 174 -18.29 8.56 2.31
N GLU A 175 -18.22 9.88 2.52
CA GLU A 175 -18.60 10.82 1.49
C GLU A 175 -17.51 10.80 0.43
N ASP A 176 -17.89 10.45 -0.79
CA ASP A 176 -17.01 10.47 -1.95
C ASP A 176 -16.43 11.89 -2.14
N GLU A 177 -15.14 11.99 -2.49
CA GLU A 177 -14.54 13.28 -2.82
C GLU A 177 -15.33 13.94 -3.94
N LEU A 178 -15.84 15.16 -3.66
CA LEU A 178 -16.61 15.94 -4.65
C LEU A 178 -15.81 16.17 -5.92
N THR A 179 -16.35 15.74 -7.03
CA THR A 179 -15.78 16.04 -8.34
C THR A 179 -15.90 17.55 -8.66
N ALA A 180 -15.18 18.03 -9.67
CA ALA A 180 -15.30 19.41 -10.12
C ALA A 180 -16.72 19.75 -10.61
N GLU A 181 -17.46 18.74 -11.11
CA GLU A 181 -18.84 18.87 -11.55
C GLU A 181 -19.80 18.97 -10.35
N ASP A 182 -19.56 18.19 -9.30
CA ASP A 182 -20.33 18.26 -8.05
C ASP A 182 -20.16 19.63 -7.38
N LYS A 183 -18.92 20.14 -7.30
CA LYS A 183 -18.62 21.48 -6.75
C LYS A 183 -19.29 22.61 -7.54
N ALA A 184 -19.45 22.47 -8.86
CA ALA A 184 -20.14 23.48 -9.68
C ALA A 184 -21.66 23.50 -9.48
N ALA A 185 -22.24 22.43 -8.94
CA ALA A 185 -23.67 22.28 -8.70
C ALA A 185 -24.10 22.60 -7.25
N MET A 186 -23.14 22.76 -6.32
CA MET A 186 -23.39 22.98 -4.89
C MET A 186 -23.31 24.45 -4.49
N ASP A 187 -24.00 24.79 -3.37
CA ASP A 187 -23.88 26.11 -2.76
C ASP A 187 -22.48 26.33 -2.14
N PRO A 188 -21.92 27.56 -2.21
CA PRO A 188 -20.61 27.86 -1.63
C PRO A 188 -20.45 27.53 -0.14
N ASP A 189 -21.53 27.52 0.63
CA ASP A 189 -21.48 27.18 2.05
C ASP A 189 -21.50 25.65 2.26
N GLU A 190 -22.21 24.89 1.41
CA GLU A 190 -22.15 23.42 1.37
C GLU A 190 -20.75 22.94 0.96
N ILE A 191 -20.12 23.57 -0.04
CA ILE A 191 -18.74 23.26 -0.45
C ILE A 191 -17.76 23.42 0.71
N LYS A 192 -17.92 24.49 1.54
CA LYS A 192 -17.06 24.72 2.70
C LYS A 192 -17.25 23.66 3.81
N GLU A 193 -18.48 23.17 4.01
CA GLU A 193 -18.75 22.11 4.96
C GLU A 193 -18.10 20.80 4.52
N VAL A 194 -18.25 20.41 3.25
CA VAL A 194 -17.61 19.21 2.69
C VAL A 194 -16.09 19.35 2.69
N GLU A 195 -15.53 20.49 2.30
CA GLU A 195 -14.08 20.72 2.38
C GLU A 195 -13.55 20.67 3.82
N LYS A 196 -14.37 21.03 4.82
CA LYS A 196 -14.04 20.88 6.24
C LYS A 196 -14.08 19.42 6.68
N GLU A 197 -15.02 18.62 6.16
CA GLU A 197 -15.12 17.20 6.43
C GLU A 197 -13.98 16.42 5.75
N VAL A 198 -13.63 16.73 4.52
CA VAL A 198 -12.45 16.19 3.83
C VAL A 198 -11.15 16.53 4.59
N LYS A 199 -11.03 17.76 5.14
CA LYS A 199 -9.89 18.10 6.02
C LYS A 199 -9.90 17.31 7.32
N ASN A 200 -11.06 17.03 7.90
CA ASN A 200 -11.17 16.19 9.09
C ASN A 200 -10.78 14.75 8.78
N ASN A 201 -11.12 14.23 7.59
CA ASN A 201 -10.72 12.89 7.15
C ASN A 201 -9.20 12.74 6.98
N LYS A 202 -8.50 13.81 6.54
CA LYS A 202 -7.03 13.81 6.43
C LYS A 202 -6.31 13.52 7.76
N TRP A 203 -6.91 13.94 8.88
CA TRP A 203 -6.36 13.78 10.23
C TRP A 203 -7.13 12.74 11.05
N SER A 204 -7.87 11.85 10.38
CA SER A 204 -8.77 10.91 11.07
C SER A 204 -8.04 9.98 12.03
N TRP A 205 -6.86 9.50 11.64
CA TRP A 205 -6.04 8.62 12.46
C TRP A 205 -5.41 9.35 13.64
N GLU A 206 -4.87 10.53 13.43
CA GLU A 206 -4.29 11.39 14.46
C GLU A 206 -5.36 11.82 15.47
N HIS A 207 -6.55 12.20 15.02
CA HIS A 207 -7.67 12.53 15.89
C HIS A 207 -8.11 11.33 16.73
N MET A 208 -8.14 10.13 16.14
CA MET A 208 -8.45 8.90 16.86
C MET A 208 -7.43 8.65 17.96
N ILE A 209 -6.14 8.69 17.64
CA ILE A 209 -5.05 8.49 18.61
C ILE A 209 -5.10 9.55 19.70
N TYR A 210 -5.30 10.82 19.33
CA TYR A 210 -5.43 11.91 20.29
C TYR A 210 -6.60 11.70 21.26
N GLY A 211 -7.75 11.25 20.76
CA GLY A 211 -8.91 10.89 21.56
C GLY A 211 -8.69 9.70 22.48
N LEU A 212 -8.00 8.65 21.99
CA LEU A 212 -7.66 7.47 22.78
C LEU A 212 -6.66 7.75 23.89
N THR A 213 -5.77 8.72 23.69
CA THR A 213 -4.77 9.15 24.69
C THR A 213 -5.29 10.24 25.63
N ASN A 214 -6.53 10.70 25.48
CA ASN A 214 -7.11 11.89 26.14
C ASN A 214 -6.20 13.14 25.98
N GLY A 215 -5.62 13.33 24.79
CA GLY A 215 -4.74 14.43 24.46
C GLY A 215 -3.28 14.29 24.96
N ASP A 216 -2.96 13.21 25.65
CA ASP A 216 -1.59 12.94 26.12
C ASP A 216 -0.79 12.21 25.04
N ILE A 217 -0.11 12.97 24.18
CA ILE A 217 0.67 12.44 23.05
C ILE A 217 1.82 11.51 23.49
N THR A 218 2.25 11.55 24.76
CA THR A 218 3.30 10.65 25.27
C THR A 218 2.83 9.20 25.35
N LYS A 219 1.53 8.96 25.26
CA LYS A 219 0.91 7.64 25.26
C LYS A 219 0.63 7.10 23.85
N SER A 220 0.89 7.89 22.80
CA SER A 220 0.55 7.52 21.43
C SER A 220 1.22 6.21 20.98
N GLU A 221 2.49 6.00 21.33
CA GLU A 221 3.22 4.78 21.02
C GLU A 221 2.60 3.55 21.71
N ALA A 222 2.20 3.67 22.96
CA ALA A 222 1.54 2.60 23.70
C ALA A 222 0.19 2.23 23.06
N VAL A 223 -0.61 3.24 22.66
CA VAL A 223 -1.89 3.02 21.97
C VAL A 223 -1.68 2.44 20.57
N GLY A 224 -0.74 2.98 19.79
CA GLY A 224 -0.43 2.51 18.45
C GLY A 224 0.09 1.07 18.39
N SER A 225 0.72 0.61 19.46
CA SER A 225 1.21 -0.77 19.59
C SER A 225 0.13 -1.78 20.01
N LEU A 226 -1.09 -1.33 20.38
CA LEU A 226 -2.17 -2.23 20.72
C LEU A 226 -2.69 -2.99 19.49
N PRO A 227 -3.20 -4.23 19.67
CA PRO A 227 -3.84 -4.97 18.59
C PRO A 227 -4.99 -4.15 17.98
N LEU A 228 -5.02 -4.05 16.65
CA LEU A 228 -6.01 -3.28 15.89
C LEU A 228 -7.45 -3.59 16.34
N THR A 229 -7.81 -4.87 16.38
CA THR A 229 -9.15 -5.31 16.78
C THR A 229 -9.51 -4.92 18.22
N TYR A 230 -8.52 -4.91 19.12
CA TYR A 230 -8.76 -4.45 20.50
C TYR A 230 -9.11 -2.97 20.55
N VAL A 231 -8.36 -2.13 19.82
CA VAL A 231 -8.62 -0.68 19.76
C VAL A 231 -10.02 -0.41 19.22
N PHE A 232 -10.40 -1.06 18.10
CA PHE A 232 -11.70 -0.82 17.49
C PHE A 232 -12.87 -1.38 18.30
N ASN A 233 -12.69 -2.50 18.99
CA ASN A 233 -13.69 -2.98 19.96
C ASN A 233 -13.91 -1.99 21.10
N MET A 234 -12.84 -1.38 21.62
CA MET A 234 -12.94 -0.35 22.67
C MET A 234 -13.64 0.91 22.18
N LEU A 235 -13.35 1.34 20.93
CA LEU A 235 -14.06 2.48 20.31
C LEU A 235 -15.54 2.17 20.10
N GLY A 236 -15.86 0.96 19.63
CA GLY A 236 -17.25 0.52 19.47
C GLY A 236 -18.00 0.55 20.80
N MET A 237 -17.40 -0.01 21.84
CA MET A 237 -17.98 0.02 23.19
C MET A 237 -18.20 1.46 23.71
N LYS A 238 -17.21 2.36 23.52
CA LYS A 238 -17.35 3.77 23.91
C LYS A 238 -18.52 4.44 23.20
N LYS A 239 -18.65 4.22 21.89
CA LYS A 239 -19.74 4.80 21.09
C LYS A 239 -21.11 4.25 21.51
N GLU A 240 -21.22 2.95 21.82
CA GLU A 240 -22.47 2.32 22.26
C GLU A 240 -22.90 2.80 23.67
N LEU A 241 -21.95 3.08 24.55
CA LEU A 241 -22.20 3.49 25.92
C LEU A 241 -22.26 5.02 26.09
N ASP A 242 -22.02 5.78 25.03
CA ASP A 242 -22.02 7.25 25.01
C ASP A 242 -21.04 7.89 26.04
N ILE A 243 -19.84 7.27 26.19
CA ILE A 243 -18.78 7.63 27.14
C ILE A 243 -17.47 8.00 26.45
#